data_38f3ed2f0ea88bb8b356228c47b268ae
#
_entry.id   38f3ed2f0ea88bb8b356228c47b268ae
#
_cell.length_a   1.000
_cell.length_b   1.000
_cell.length_c   1.000
_cell.angle_alpha   90.00
_cell.angle_beta   90.00
_cell.angle_gamma   90.00
#
_symmetry.space_group_name_H-M   'P 1'
#
loop_
_entity.id
_entity.type
_entity.pdbx_description
1 polymer ?
#
loop_
_entity_poly.entity_id
_entity_poly.type
_entity_poly.pdbx_seq_one_letter_code
_entity_poly.pdbx_strand_id
1 'polypeptide(L)'
;MRPQALADAEALHVAYRDEALMRYWSSRHHDSLAETQAYLTPRAEHASWSGWTMVAKDGGAVIGTLAMHEHRPGVAEIGYMVLREHWGAGYAREGVSRLIDLIFADGYRRVMADTDPDNIASNRLLQTLGFACEGRLRGEWETHIGVRDSFIWGLMKDEWRK
;
A
#
# COMPACT_ATOMS: atom_id res chain seq x y z
N MET A 1 -4.19 13.15 -1.94
CA MET A 1 -4.16 12.34 -0.71
C MET A 1 -4.01 13.25 0.49
N ARG A 2 -4.50 12.83 1.65
CA ARG A 2 -4.38 13.49 2.95
C ARG A 2 -4.02 12.47 4.03
N PRO A 3 -3.53 12.90 5.20
CA PRO A 3 -3.33 11.98 6.32
C PRO A 3 -4.60 11.15 6.58
N GLN A 4 -4.41 9.87 6.88
CA GLN A 4 -5.50 8.95 7.18
C GLN A 4 -6.09 9.30 8.56
N ALA A 5 -7.40 9.23 8.65
CA ALA A 5 -8.13 9.45 9.89
C ALA A 5 -9.04 8.26 10.20
N LEU A 6 -9.37 8.05 11.49
CA LEU A 6 -10.28 6.98 11.90
C LEU A 6 -11.67 7.12 11.24
N ALA A 7 -12.09 8.35 10.94
CA ALA A 7 -13.33 8.62 10.21
C ALA A 7 -13.36 8.02 8.79
N ASP A 8 -12.19 7.67 8.22
CA ASP A 8 -12.12 7.01 6.91
C ASP A 8 -12.46 5.52 6.96
N ALA A 9 -12.56 4.95 8.17
CA ALA A 9 -12.75 3.51 8.36
C ALA A 9 -14.00 2.97 7.66
N GLU A 10 -15.11 3.71 7.69
CA GLU A 10 -16.36 3.28 7.06
C GLU A 10 -16.20 3.15 5.53
N ALA A 11 -15.63 4.15 4.87
CA ALA A 11 -15.39 4.12 3.44
C ALA A 11 -14.34 3.07 3.05
N LEU A 12 -13.26 2.94 3.83
CA LEU A 12 -12.19 1.96 3.57
C LEU A 12 -12.63 0.53 3.90
N HIS A 13 -13.62 0.34 4.80
CA HIS A 13 -14.13 -0.99 5.14
C HIS A 13 -14.67 -1.73 3.91
N VAL A 14 -15.18 -1.02 2.91
CA VAL A 14 -15.61 -1.61 1.62
C VAL A 14 -14.48 -2.42 0.98
N ALA A 15 -13.24 -1.94 1.06
CA ALA A 15 -12.09 -2.66 0.55
C ALA A 15 -11.60 -3.74 1.52
N TYR A 16 -11.51 -3.43 2.81
CA TYR A 16 -11.02 -4.38 3.81
C TYR A 16 -11.92 -5.60 4.02
N ARG A 17 -13.23 -5.51 3.75
CA ARG A 17 -14.16 -6.65 3.76
C ARG A 17 -14.17 -7.47 2.47
N ASP A 18 -13.57 -6.97 1.38
CA ASP A 18 -13.53 -7.66 0.09
C ASP A 18 -12.46 -8.75 0.13
N GLU A 19 -12.89 -10.01 0.24
CA GLU A 19 -12.00 -11.18 0.31
C GLU A 19 -11.04 -11.26 -0.88
N ALA A 20 -11.51 -10.98 -2.09
CA ALA A 20 -10.68 -11.06 -3.29
C ALA A 20 -9.66 -9.90 -3.36
N LEU A 21 -9.99 -8.73 -2.81
CA LEU A 21 -9.06 -7.60 -2.72
C LEU A 21 -8.01 -7.86 -1.63
N MET A 22 -8.42 -8.41 -0.50
CA MET A 22 -7.54 -8.75 0.62
C MET A 22 -6.74 -10.04 0.42
N ARG A 23 -6.95 -10.76 -0.68
CA ARG A 23 -6.32 -12.06 -0.96
C ARG A 23 -4.80 -12.07 -0.76
N TYR A 24 -4.12 -11.02 -1.19
CA TYR A 24 -2.66 -10.90 -1.12
C TYR A 24 -2.19 -9.97 0.01
N TRP A 25 -3.07 -9.68 0.95
CA TRP A 25 -2.75 -8.88 2.11
C TRP A 25 -2.20 -9.76 3.24
N SER A 26 -1.41 -9.21 4.14
CA SER A 26 -0.86 -9.94 5.30
C SER A 26 -1.92 -10.40 6.30
N SER A 27 -3.13 -9.81 6.27
CA SER A 27 -4.28 -10.22 7.06
C SER A 27 -5.43 -10.69 6.16
N ARG A 28 -6.33 -11.51 6.72
CA ARG A 28 -7.58 -11.83 6.05
C ARG A 28 -8.49 -10.59 5.92
N HIS A 29 -9.54 -10.70 5.13
CA HIS A 29 -10.58 -9.67 5.08
C HIS A 29 -11.23 -9.47 6.46
N HIS A 30 -11.78 -8.28 6.68
CA HIS A 30 -12.42 -7.89 7.93
C HIS A 30 -13.91 -8.23 7.90
N ASP A 31 -14.40 -8.91 8.94
CA ASP A 31 -15.82 -9.30 9.06
C ASP A 31 -16.69 -8.13 9.55
N SER A 32 -16.10 -7.11 10.15
CA SER A 32 -16.82 -5.98 10.72
C SER A 32 -16.10 -4.65 10.55
N LEU A 33 -16.90 -3.55 10.60
CA LEU A 33 -16.34 -2.20 10.65
C LEU A 33 -15.44 -2.00 11.88
N ALA A 34 -15.78 -2.63 13.01
CA ALA A 34 -14.98 -2.54 14.23
C ALA A 34 -13.56 -3.11 14.03
N GLU A 35 -13.41 -4.21 13.28
CA GLU A 35 -12.10 -4.75 12.92
C GLU A 35 -11.31 -3.76 12.06
N THR A 36 -11.96 -3.10 11.08
CA THR A 36 -11.31 -2.08 10.27
C THR A 36 -10.88 -0.89 11.10
N GLN A 37 -11.71 -0.43 12.02
CA GLN A 37 -11.38 0.65 12.95
C GLN A 37 -10.18 0.29 13.82
N ALA A 38 -10.17 -0.91 14.41
CA ALA A 38 -9.06 -1.41 15.22
C ALA A 38 -7.77 -1.52 14.39
N TYR A 39 -7.86 -1.99 13.15
CA TYR A 39 -6.72 -2.10 12.24
C TYR A 39 -6.11 -0.73 11.86
N LEU A 40 -6.94 0.29 11.69
CA LEU A 40 -6.50 1.63 11.32
C LEU A 40 -5.98 2.45 12.52
N THR A 41 -6.48 2.17 13.74
CA THR A 41 -6.10 2.90 14.96
C THR A 41 -4.60 2.86 15.25
N PRO A 42 -3.89 1.71 15.23
CA PRO A 42 -2.45 1.67 15.48
C PRO A 42 -1.64 2.49 14.45
N ARG A 43 -2.12 2.58 13.21
CA ARG A 43 -1.45 3.34 12.14
C ARG A 43 -1.66 4.84 12.29
N ALA A 44 -2.78 5.27 12.86
CA ALA A 44 -3.04 6.67 13.15
C ALA A 44 -2.24 7.17 14.36
N GLU A 45 -1.92 6.29 15.32
CA GLU A 45 -1.31 6.62 16.62
C GLU A 45 0.19 6.29 16.70
N HIS A 46 0.71 5.34 15.90
CA HIS A 46 2.11 4.92 15.96
C HIS A 46 2.97 5.58 14.88
N ALA A 47 4.02 6.25 15.31
CA ALA A 47 4.99 6.96 14.47
C ALA A 47 5.77 6.07 13.48
N SER A 48 5.75 4.75 13.63
CA SER A 48 6.43 3.82 12.72
C SER A 48 5.70 3.62 11.38
N TRP A 49 4.37 3.81 11.35
CA TRP A 49 3.55 3.73 10.15
C TRP A 49 2.84 5.05 9.89
N SER A 50 3.06 5.61 8.73
CA SER A 50 2.31 6.76 8.22
C SER A 50 1.30 6.28 7.19
N GLY A 51 0.03 6.66 7.37
CA GLY A 51 -1.07 6.33 6.48
C GLY A 51 -1.67 7.55 5.81
N TRP A 52 -2.09 7.39 4.56
CA TRP A 52 -2.82 8.41 3.80
C TRP A 52 -4.06 7.82 3.18
N THR A 53 -5.12 8.60 3.15
CA THR A 53 -6.33 8.31 2.38
C THR A 53 -6.25 9.03 1.04
N MET A 54 -6.42 8.28 -0.04
CA MET A 54 -6.62 8.83 -1.38
C MET A 54 -8.06 9.31 -1.50
N VAL A 55 -8.24 10.54 -1.93
CA VAL A 55 -9.56 11.15 -2.13
C VAL A 55 -9.67 11.77 -3.51
N ALA A 56 -10.83 11.69 -4.12
CA ALA A 56 -11.12 12.34 -5.39
C ALA A 56 -11.11 13.88 -5.24
N LYS A 57 -10.63 14.59 -6.27
CA LYS A 57 -10.52 16.05 -6.24
C LYS A 57 -11.87 16.76 -6.32
N ASP A 58 -12.82 16.14 -6.98
CA ASP A 58 -14.13 16.69 -7.36
C ASP A 58 -15.25 16.47 -6.34
N GLY A 59 -15.04 15.66 -5.32
CA GLY A 59 -16.10 15.35 -4.36
C GLY A 59 -15.64 14.77 -3.05
N GLY A 60 -14.34 14.61 -2.86
CA GLY A 60 -13.78 14.06 -1.63
C GLY A 60 -14.09 12.58 -1.38
N ALA A 61 -14.64 11.85 -2.38
CA ALA A 61 -14.87 10.42 -2.27
C ALA A 61 -13.55 9.68 -1.97
N VAL A 62 -13.60 8.71 -1.05
CA VAL A 62 -12.45 7.88 -0.73
C VAL A 62 -12.20 6.92 -1.88
N ILE A 63 -10.97 6.93 -2.41
CA ILE A 63 -10.52 6.07 -3.52
C ILE A 63 -9.75 4.87 -3.01
N GLY A 64 -9.03 5.03 -1.89
CA GLY A 64 -8.18 3.98 -1.35
C GLY A 64 -7.24 4.49 -0.27
N THR A 65 -6.26 3.68 0.07
CA THR A 65 -5.28 3.99 1.11
C THR A 65 -3.85 3.75 0.63
N LEU A 66 -2.93 4.51 1.19
CA LEU A 66 -1.49 4.39 1.03
C LEU A 66 -0.87 4.34 2.43
N ALA A 67 0.20 3.60 2.58
CA ALA A 67 0.94 3.54 3.83
C ALA A 67 2.44 3.43 3.56
N MET A 68 3.24 3.93 4.50
CA MET A 68 4.68 3.68 4.53
C MET A 68 5.15 3.48 5.95
N HIS A 69 6.20 2.73 6.14
CA HIS A 69 6.96 2.69 7.37
C HIS A 69 8.46 2.68 7.08
N GLU A 70 9.24 3.12 8.04
CA GLU A 70 10.69 2.98 7.94
C GLU A 70 11.08 1.53 8.25
N HIS A 71 11.36 0.75 7.20
CA HIS A 71 11.78 -0.65 7.31
C HIS A 71 13.15 -0.76 8.00
N ARG A 72 14.05 0.18 7.71
CA ARG A 72 15.36 0.40 8.33
C ARG A 72 15.86 1.80 7.98
N PRO A 73 16.86 2.38 8.70
CA PRO A 73 17.28 3.76 8.50
C PRO A 73 17.46 4.15 7.03
N GLY A 74 16.68 5.11 6.54
CA GLY A 74 16.68 5.65 5.19
C GLY A 74 16.08 4.73 4.12
N VAL A 75 15.35 3.67 4.51
CA VAL A 75 14.62 2.76 3.60
C VAL A 75 13.17 2.70 4.02
N ALA A 76 12.27 3.18 3.16
CA ALA A 76 10.83 3.13 3.38
C ALA A 76 10.22 1.92 2.65
N GLU A 77 9.37 1.18 3.34
CA GLU A 77 8.49 0.18 2.73
C GLU A 77 7.11 0.79 2.52
N ILE A 78 6.51 0.52 1.37
CA ILE A 78 5.19 1.05 1.01
C ILE A 78 4.16 -0.05 0.84
N GLY A 79 2.91 0.28 1.22
CA GLY A 79 1.72 -0.50 0.94
C GLY A 79 0.63 0.40 0.35
N TYR A 80 -0.24 -0.19 -0.47
CA TYR A 80 -1.33 0.57 -1.10
C TYR A 80 -2.51 -0.33 -1.46
N MET A 81 -3.69 0.25 -1.43
CA MET A 81 -4.93 -0.40 -1.83
C MET A 81 -5.88 0.62 -2.45
N VAL A 82 -6.52 0.24 -3.56
CA VAL A 82 -7.53 1.05 -4.25
C VAL A 82 -8.85 0.30 -4.23
N LEU A 83 -9.94 0.97 -3.89
CA LEU A 83 -11.27 0.42 -3.92
C LEU A 83 -11.59 -0.08 -5.35
N ARG A 84 -12.24 -1.23 -5.45
CA ARG A 84 -12.48 -1.93 -6.72
C ARG A 84 -13.17 -1.07 -7.77
N GLU A 85 -14.13 -0.26 -7.36
CA GLU A 85 -14.89 0.66 -8.22
C GLU A 85 -14.03 1.74 -8.90
N HIS A 86 -12.82 1.94 -8.37
CA HIS A 86 -11.85 2.93 -8.87
C HIS A 86 -10.68 2.29 -9.65
N TRP A 87 -10.73 0.98 -9.92
CA TRP A 87 -9.69 0.31 -10.68
C TRP A 87 -9.70 0.74 -12.15
N GLY A 88 -8.56 0.62 -12.82
CA GLY A 88 -8.42 0.96 -14.24
C GLY A 88 -8.32 2.46 -14.55
N ALA A 89 -8.60 3.34 -13.59
CA ALA A 89 -8.58 4.80 -13.78
C ALA A 89 -7.23 5.48 -13.48
N GLY A 90 -6.17 4.68 -13.18
CA GLY A 90 -4.81 5.22 -12.93
C GLY A 90 -4.55 5.71 -11.51
N TYR A 91 -5.53 5.67 -10.62
CA TYR A 91 -5.39 6.20 -9.24
C TYR A 91 -4.28 5.56 -8.43
N ALA A 92 -4.06 4.24 -8.57
CA ALA A 92 -2.95 3.58 -7.91
C ALA A 92 -1.60 4.17 -8.32
N ARG A 93 -1.41 4.37 -9.64
CA ARG A 93 -0.18 4.98 -10.18
C ARG A 93 0.01 6.41 -9.68
N GLU A 94 -1.03 7.25 -9.73
CA GLU A 94 -0.97 8.63 -9.24
C GLU A 94 -0.67 8.68 -7.74
N GLY A 95 -1.38 7.89 -6.93
CA GLY A 95 -1.23 7.87 -5.48
C GLY A 95 0.15 7.38 -5.05
N VAL A 96 0.62 6.24 -5.60
CA VAL A 96 1.94 5.69 -5.28
C VAL A 96 3.06 6.61 -5.76
N SER A 97 2.94 7.22 -6.95
CA SER A 97 3.91 8.22 -7.42
C SER A 97 4.02 9.40 -6.46
N ARG A 98 2.89 9.90 -5.97
CA ARG A 98 2.88 10.99 -5.00
C ARG A 98 3.48 10.59 -3.65
N LEU A 99 3.24 9.36 -3.20
CA LEU A 99 3.85 8.83 -1.97
C LEU A 99 5.37 8.75 -2.12
N ILE A 100 5.87 8.23 -3.24
CA ILE A 100 7.31 8.15 -3.54
C ILE A 100 7.95 9.55 -3.52
N ASP A 101 7.29 10.55 -4.13
CA ASP A 101 7.76 11.95 -4.08
C ASP A 101 7.93 12.44 -2.65
N LEU A 102 6.97 12.17 -1.75
CA LEU A 102 7.05 12.57 -0.35
C LEU A 102 8.19 11.85 0.38
N ILE A 103 8.31 10.54 0.19
CA ILE A 103 9.35 9.72 0.82
C ILE A 103 10.74 10.24 0.44
N PHE A 104 10.98 10.52 -0.84
CA PHE A 104 12.28 11.03 -1.28
C PHE A 104 12.53 12.48 -0.87
N ALA A 105 11.46 13.31 -0.75
CA ALA A 105 11.57 14.67 -0.21
C ALA A 105 11.94 14.65 1.28
N ASP A 106 11.45 13.68 2.05
CA ASP A 106 11.78 13.45 3.46
C ASP A 106 13.20 12.88 3.69
N GLY A 107 13.97 12.68 2.61
CA GLY A 107 15.38 12.31 2.73
C GLY A 107 15.66 10.81 2.69
N TYR A 108 14.66 9.96 2.51
CA TYR A 108 14.89 8.54 2.28
C TYR A 108 15.72 8.34 1.01
N ARG A 109 16.62 7.33 1.03
CA ARG A 109 17.46 7.00 -0.13
C ARG A 109 16.85 5.92 -1.02
N ARG A 110 15.88 5.16 -0.48
CA ARG A 110 15.29 4.00 -1.13
C ARG A 110 13.84 3.79 -0.70
N VAL A 111 13.02 3.40 -1.66
CA VAL A 111 11.67 2.85 -1.44
C VAL A 111 11.69 1.37 -1.79
N MET A 112 11.01 0.56 -0.99
CA MET A 112 10.79 -0.85 -1.27
C MET A 112 9.31 -1.21 -1.18
N ALA A 113 8.96 -2.32 -1.80
CA ALA A 113 7.67 -2.97 -1.66
C ALA A 113 7.85 -4.49 -1.66
N ASP A 114 6.97 -5.15 -0.92
CA ASP A 114 6.84 -6.60 -0.87
C ASP A 114 5.51 -6.99 -1.51
N THR A 115 5.53 -7.96 -2.43
CA THR A 115 4.31 -8.39 -3.12
C THR A 115 4.30 -9.89 -3.36
N ASP A 116 3.10 -10.47 -3.24
CA ASP A 116 2.88 -11.85 -3.70
C ASP A 116 3.15 -11.98 -5.21
N PRO A 117 3.88 -13.00 -5.69
CA PRO A 117 4.13 -13.22 -7.12
C PRO A 117 2.86 -13.31 -7.97
N ASP A 118 1.74 -13.79 -7.40
CA ASP A 118 0.46 -13.92 -8.11
C ASP A 118 -0.33 -12.59 -8.13
N ASN A 119 0.10 -11.57 -7.40
CA ASN A 119 -0.49 -10.23 -7.45
C ASN A 119 -0.01 -9.46 -8.69
N ILE A 120 -0.46 -9.92 -9.85
CA ILE A 120 -0.01 -9.40 -11.16
C ILE A 120 -0.25 -7.90 -11.30
N ALA A 121 -1.35 -7.38 -10.73
CA ALA A 121 -1.69 -5.96 -10.83
C ALA A 121 -0.66 -5.08 -10.09
N SER A 122 -0.32 -5.46 -8.85
CA SER A 122 0.69 -4.76 -8.04
C SER A 122 2.08 -4.86 -8.69
N ASN A 123 2.47 -6.07 -9.13
CA ASN A 123 3.75 -6.30 -9.78
C ASN A 123 3.92 -5.44 -11.04
N ARG A 124 2.89 -5.36 -11.90
CA ARG A 124 2.92 -4.48 -13.08
C ARG A 124 2.98 -3.00 -12.74
N LEU A 125 2.25 -2.58 -11.69
CA LEU A 125 2.30 -1.19 -11.25
C LEU A 125 3.70 -0.79 -10.81
N LEU A 126 4.35 -1.61 -9.97
CA LEU A 126 5.72 -1.34 -9.49
C LEU A 126 6.74 -1.29 -10.64
N GLN A 127 6.65 -2.22 -11.59
CA GLN A 127 7.47 -2.18 -12.82
C GLN A 127 7.27 -0.88 -13.60
N THR A 128 6.00 -0.45 -13.78
CA THR A 128 5.68 0.79 -14.51
C THR A 128 6.20 2.04 -13.80
N LEU A 129 6.32 1.99 -12.46
CA LEU A 129 6.88 3.05 -11.63
C LEU A 129 8.42 3.02 -11.56
N GLY A 130 9.07 2.08 -12.24
CA GLY A 130 10.52 1.98 -12.32
C GLY A 130 11.17 1.16 -11.21
N PHE A 131 10.39 0.44 -10.40
CA PHE A 131 10.97 -0.48 -9.43
C PHE A 131 11.66 -1.65 -10.12
N ALA A 132 12.83 -2.04 -9.63
CA ALA A 132 13.51 -3.28 -9.98
C ALA A 132 13.03 -4.41 -9.08
N CYS A 133 12.72 -5.58 -9.65
CA CYS A 133 12.53 -6.81 -8.87
C CYS A 133 13.91 -7.34 -8.47
N GLU A 134 14.24 -7.24 -7.19
CA GLU A 134 15.57 -7.57 -6.66
C GLU A 134 15.68 -9.01 -6.17
N GLY A 135 14.54 -9.67 -5.96
CA GLY A 135 14.55 -11.06 -5.53
C GLY A 135 13.18 -11.67 -5.34
N ARG A 136 13.18 -13.00 -5.19
CA ARG A 136 12.03 -13.80 -4.75
C ARG A 136 12.42 -14.53 -3.47
N LEU A 137 11.70 -14.27 -2.41
CA LEU A 137 11.81 -14.97 -1.14
C LEU A 137 10.79 -16.12 -1.14
N ARG A 138 11.28 -17.34 -0.94
CA ARG A 138 10.42 -18.52 -0.93
C ARG A 138 9.86 -18.77 0.45
N GLY A 139 8.53 -18.97 0.54
CA GLY A 139 7.85 -19.25 1.81
C GLY A 139 7.98 -18.11 2.83
N GLU A 140 8.03 -16.87 2.37
CA GLU A 140 8.31 -15.68 3.22
C GLU A 140 7.17 -15.39 4.18
N TRP A 141 5.93 -15.53 3.70
CA TRP A 141 4.76 -15.20 4.50
C TRP A 141 3.87 -16.43 4.72
N GLU A 142 3.41 -16.61 5.96
CA GLU A 142 2.25 -17.45 6.26
C GLU A 142 1.02 -16.56 6.38
N THR A 143 0.13 -16.63 5.39
CA THR A 143 -1.05 -15.80 5.29
C THR A 143 -2.32 -16.64 5.40
N HIS A 144 -3.50 -16.00 5.36
CA HIS A 144 -4.80 -16.69 5.37
C HIS A 144 -5.03 -17.59 4.15
N ILE A 145 -4.22 -17.46 3.09
CA ILE A 145 -4.25 -18.36 1.90
C ILE A 145 -3.08 -19.36 1.89
N GLY A 146 -2.39 -19.52 3.02
CA GLY A 146 -1.27 -20.45 3.20
C GLY A 146 0.10 -19.79 3.08
N VAL A 147 1.14 -20.62 2.94
CA VAL A 147 2.52 -20.15 2.79
C VAL A 147 2.71 -19.57 1.39
N ARG A 148 3.24 -18.36 1.32
CA ARG A 148 3.40 -17.59 0.09
C ARG A 148 4.83 -17.12 -0.09
N ASP A 149 5.26 -17.10 -1.34
CA ASP A 149 6.50 -16.45 -1.73
C ASP A 149 6.28 -14.94 -1.83
N SER A 150 7.38 -14.20 -1.86
CA SER A 150 7.35 -12.76 -2.03
C SER A 150 8.33 -12.28 -3.09
N PHE A 151 7.93 -11.31 -3.91
CA PHE A 151 8.83 -10.50 -4.70
C PHE A 151 9.23 -9.26 -3.91
N ILE A 152 10.54 -9.00 -3.82
CA ILE A 152 11.08 -7.79 -3.24
C ILE A 152 11.39 -6.80 -4.35
N TRP A 153 10.75 -5.66 -4.29
CA TRP A 153 10.91 -4.56 -5.22
C TRP A 153 11.70 -3.42 -4.58
N GLY A 154 12.59 -2.81 -5.34
CA GLY A 154 13.37 -1.67 -4.89
C GLY A 154 13.42 -0.55 -5.90
N LEU A 155 13.45 0.70 -5.41
CA LEU A 155 13.61 1.92 -6.19
C LEU A 155 14.56 2.85 -5.43
N MET A 156 15.64 3.25 -6.06
CA MET A 156 16.57 4.21 -5.49
C MET A 156 16.16 5.64 -5.83
N LYS A 157 16.54 6.61 -4.99
CA LYS A 157 16.18 8.02 -5.18
C LYS A 157 16.65 8.59 -6.52
N ASP A 158 17.83 8.23 -6.99
CA ASP A 158 18.41 8.67 -8.25
C ASP A 158 17.79 7.99 -9.50
N GLU A 159 17.08 6.87 -9.31
CA GLU A 159 16.33 6.19 -10.35
C GLU A 159 14.92 6.78 -10.55
N TRP A 160 14.40 7.47 -9.54
CA TRP A 160 13.04 8.04 -9.58
C TRP A 160 12.96 9.20 -10.58
N ARG A 161 12.29 8.96 -11.70
CA ARG A 161 12.04 9.96 -12.75
C ARG A 161 10.54 10.17 -12.90
N LYS A 162 10.13 11.44 -12.85
CA LYS A 162 8.74 11.82 -13.12
C LYS A 162 8.42 11.72 -14.60
#